data_8318500cfda6de83d9c772dd8d47cc25
#
_entry.id   8318500cfda6de83d9c772dd8d47cc25
#
_cell.length_a   1.000
_cell.length_b   1.000
_cell.length_c   1.000
_cell.angle_alpha   90.00
_cell.angle_beta   90.00
_cell.angle_gamma   90.00
#
_symmetry.space_group_name_H-M   'P 1'
#
loop_
_entity.id
_entity.type
_entity.pdbx_description
1 polymer ?
#
loop_
_entity_poly.entity_id
_entity_poly.type
_entity_poly.pdbx_seq_one_letter_code
_entity_poly.pdbx_strand_id
1 'polypeptide(L)'
;MNRRTFIHNSALVTAAVSLTGTSAFAASNKKNKLPKWKGFNLTDFFMPNPASAKKQTTEEQLRWIADWGFNFVRLPIAYPYYLDIDRNKNITPEDVYKINNAAVEKIENLVHLANKHNIHVSLNLHRAPGYCINAGFNEPFNLWKDQQAQDAFYFHWNMWAKRFKNVSGKKLSFDLLNEPSMREDMNDQHSKSGPVPGDIYRKVAKGALDAIKKENRDRLVIADGNNVGNTVTPELTDLDISQSCRGYYPGAISHYKAPWANKDPEHMPVPKYPGQNGDQYISREKLEEYYKPWIELKNKGVGVHCGECGCWSKTPHDVFLAWFSDVIDILTSNEIGFALWEFIGDFGILNSGREDVAYEDWHGYKLDRKLLTLLQKY
;
A
#
# COMPACT_ATOMS: atom_id res chain seq x y z
N MET A 1 -59.65 -18.81 49.38
CA MET A 1 -58.72 -18.72 48.23
C MET A 1 -57.31 -18.58 48.73
N ASN A 2 -56.48 -19.58 48.53
CA ASN A 2 -55.20 -19.73 49.20
C ASN A 2 -54.07 -19.06 48.35
N ARG A 3 -53.28 -18.24 48.99
CA ARG A 3 -52.17 -17.45 48.41
C ARG A 3 -51.11 -18.30 47.63
N ARG A 4 -51.20 -19.59 47.64
CA ARG A 4 -50.25 -20.50 46.96
C ARG A 4 -50.54 -20.76 45.51
N THR A 5 -51.72 -20.45 44.97
CA THR A 5 -52.13 -20.74 43.61
C THR A 5 -51.83 -19.56 42.64
N PHE A 6 -51.46 -18.37 43.16
CA PHE A 6 -51.17 -17.21 42.34
C PHE A 6 -49.71 -17.15 41.89
N ILE A 7 -48.83 -17.89 42.57
CA ILE A 7 -47.38 -17.85 42.26
C ILE A 7 -46.98 -18.87 41.16
N HIS A 8 -47.82 -19.85 40.89
CA HIS A 8 -47.49 -20.90 39.87
C HIS A 8 -47.86 -20.54 38.41
N ASN A 9 -48.71 -19.56 38.21
CA ASN A 9 -49.12 -19.17 36.84
C ASN A 9 -48.40 -17.93 36.28
N SER A 10 -47.47 -17.30 37.04
CA SER A 10 -46.69 -16.17 36.58
C SER A 10 -45.28 -16.56 36.09
N ALA A 11 -44.87 -17.80 36.20
CA ALA A 11 -43.53 -18.26 35.84
C ALA A 11 -43.41 -18.91 34.44
N LEU A 12 -44.52 -19.00 33.66
CA LEU A 12 -44.55 -19.69 32.38
C LEU A 12 -44.73 -18.78 31.14
N VAL A 13 -44.73 -17.46 31.30
CA VAL A 13 -44.86 -16.51 30.15
C VAL A 13 -43.60 -15.69 29.91
N THR A 14 -42.54 -15.85 30.70
CA THR A 14 -41.29 -15.06 30.54
C THR A 14 -40.12 -15.85 29.94
N ALA A 15 -40.33 -17.07 29.41
CA ALA A 15 -39.27 -17.90 28.87
C ALA A 15 -39.30 -18.07 27.33
N ALA A 16 -40.12 -17.29 26.60
CA ALA A 16 -40.28 -17.49 25.13
C ALA A 16 -39.92 -16.27 24.29
N VAL A 17 -39.29 -15.22 24.80
CA VAL A 17 -38.93 -13.99 24.01
C VAL A 17 -37.46 -13.63 24.05
N SER A 18 -36.55 -14.51 24.45
CA SER A 18 -35.12 -14.18 24.51
C SER A 18 -34.21 -15.14 23.74
N LEU A 19 -34.65 -15.70 22.64
CA LEU A 19 -33.82 -16.61 21.80
C LEU A 19 -33.86 -16.32 20.29
N THR A 20 -34.08 -15.07 19.89
CA THR A 20 -33.96 -14.67 18.48
C THR A 20 -33.23 -13.34 18.29
N GLY A 21 -32.15 -13.10 19.02
CA GLY A 21 -31.44 -11.80 18.92
C GLY A 21 -29.93 -11.80 19.05
N THR A 22 -29.23 -12.95 19.00
CA THR A 22 -27.76 -12.94 19.20
C THR A 22 -26.94 -13.76 18.19
N SER A 23 -27.50 -14.11 17.04
CA SER A 23 -26.73 -14.85 16.04
C SER A 23 -26.33 -14.04 14.78
N ALA A 24 -26.53 -12.73 14.75
CA ALA A 24 -26.19 -11.89 13.60
C ALA A 24 -24.85 -11.15 13.70
N PHE A 25 -24.18 -11.13 14.87
CA PHE A 25 -22.92 -10.37 15.05
C PHE A 25 -21.65 -11.20 15.11
N ALA A 26 -21.71 -12.52 15.02
CA ALA A 26 -20.53 -13.39 15.16
C ALA A 26 -19.90 -13.85 13.82
N ALA A 27 -20.44 -13.48 12.67
CA ALA A 27 -19.98 -13.97 11.37
C ALA A 27 -19.06 -13.01 10.58
N SER A 28 -18.70 -11.84 11.13
CA SER A 28 -17.97 -10.80 10.39
C SER A 28 -16.45 -10.78 10.57
N ASN A 29 -15.85 -11.51 11.51
CA ASN A 29 -14.48 -11.23 11.97
C ASN A 29 -13.35 -12.06 11.35
N LYS A 30 -13.53 -12.72 10.20
CA LYS A 30 -12.43 -13.52 9.62
C LYS A 30 -11.89 -13.02 8.27
N LYS A 31 -12.49 -12.04 7.62
CA LYS A 31 -12.21 -11.73 6.21
C LYS A 31 -11.01 -10.82 5.95
N ASN A 32 -10.60 -9.96 6.86
CA ASN A 32 -9.59 -8.91 6.57
C ASN A 32 -8.20 -9.18 7.16
N LYS A 33 -7.88 -10.41 7.55
CA LYS A 33 -6.53 -10.72 8.07
C LYS A 33 -5.54 -10.89 6.92
N LEU A 34 -4.50 -10.06 6.92
CA LEU A 34 -3.36 -10.23 6.01
C LEU A 34 -2.28 -11.10 6.67
N PRO A 35 -1.60 -11.96 5.91
CA PRO A 35 -0.37 -12.61 6.34
C PRO A 35 0.73 -11.57 6.63
N LYS A 36 1.73 -11.94 7.43
CA LYS A 36 2.93 -11.14 7.62
C LYS A 36 3.85 -11.29 6.41
N TRP A 37 3.49 -10.62 5.31
CA TRP A 37 4.29 -10.61 4.10
C TRP A 37 5.54 -9.74 4.26
N LYS A 38 6.66 -10.19 3.71
CA LYS A 38 7.91 -9.44 3.66
C LYS A 38 8.43 -9.41 2.24
N GLY A 39 8.81 -8.24 1.76
CA GLY A 39 9.31 -8.15 0.39
C GLY A 39 9.59 -6.75 -0.10
N PHE A 40 9.31 -6.52 -1.37
CA PHE A 40 9.78 -5.36 -2.11
C PHE A 40 8.70 -4.79 -3.02
N ASN A 41 8.84 -3.50 -3.36
CA ASN A 41 8.16 -2.91 -4.49
C ASN A 41 8.98 -3.15 -5.76
N LEU A 42 8.31 -3.57 -6.86
CA LEU A 42 8.90 -3.72 -8.18
C LEU A 42 8.37 -2.60 -9.07
N THR A 43 9.25 -1.72 -9.55
CA THR A 43 8.86 -0.49 -10.24
C THR A 43 8.78 -0.64 -11.77
N ASP A 44 8.55 -1.86 -12.27
CA ASP A 44 8.48 -2.23 -13.68
C ASP A 44 7.44 -1.42 -14.48
N PHE A 45 6.30 -1.12 -13.88
CA PHE A 45 5.16 -0.47 -14.52
C PHE A 45 4.80 0.86 -13.87
N PHE A 46 5.71 1.39 -13.06
CA PHE A 46 5.54 2.63 -12.32
C PHE A 46 5.44 3.87 -13.23
N MET A 47 6.19 3.87 -14.33
CA MET A 47 6.20 5.00 -15.26
C MET A 47 4.98 4.99 -16.19
N PRO A 48 4.33 6.14 -16.41
CA PRO A 48 3.16 6.25 -17.32
C PRO A 48 3.48 5.89 -18.76
N ASN A 49 4.69 6.21 -19.22
CA ASN A 49 5.17 5.88 -20.56
C ASN A 49 6.03 4.61 -20.53
N PRO A 50 5.62 3.54 -21.23
CA PRO A 50 6.43 2.31 -21.34
C PRO A 50 7.86 2.53 -21.85
N ALA A 51 8.09 3.54 -22.70
CA ALA A 51 9.42 3.87 -23.20
C ALA A 51 10.37 4.41 -22.12
N SER A 52 9.82 4.93 -21.03
CA SER A 52 10.58 5.43 -19.86
C SER A 52 10.60 4.41 -18.71
N ALA A 53 10.00 3.23 -18.90
CA ALA A 53 9.97 2.20 -17.87
C ALA A 53 11.36 1.59 -17.65
N LYS A 54 11.63 1.19 -16.43
CA LYS A 54 12.82 0.42 -16.08
C LYS A 54 12.80 -0.95 -16.81
N LYS A 55 13.96 -1.58 -16.90
CA LYS A 55 14.05 -2.96 -17.38
C LYS A 55 13.19 -3.86 -16.49
N GLN A 56 12.38 -4.71 -17.12
CA GLN A 56 11.49 -5.61 -16.36
C GLN A 56 12.27 -6.57 -15.46
N THR A 57 11.69 -6.81 -14.29
CA THR A 57 12.18 -7.80 -13.33
C THR A 57 12.23 -9.19 -13.98
N THR A 58 13.37 -9.85 -13.87
CA THR A 58 13.61 -11.17 -14.44
C THR A 58 13.18 -12.29 -13.50
N GLU A 59 12.98 -13.50 -14.04
CA GLU A 59 12.70 -14.68 -13.22
C GLU A 59 13.84 -14.96 -12.22
N GLU A 60 15.08 -14.72 -12.62
CA GLU A 60 16.25 -14.88 -11.75
C GLU A 60 16.18 -13.92 -10.53
N GLN A 61 15.79 -12.68 -10.74
CA GLN A 61 15.61 -11.70 -9.67
C GLN A 61 14.49 -12.09 -8.71
N LEU A 62 13.37 -12.65 -9.23
CA LEU A 62 12.31 -13.19 -8.37
C LEU A 62 12.80 -14.40 -7.57
N ARG A 63 13.66 -15.24 -8.16
CA ARG A 63 14.31 -16.35 -7.43
C ARG A 63 15.19 -15.81 -6.30
N TRP A 64 15.99 -14.74 -6.52
CA TRP A 64 16.77 -14.13 -5.44
C TRP A 64 15.88 -13.64 -4.29
N ILE A 65 14.75 -12.99 -4.61
CA ILE A 65 13.79 -12.55 -3.59
C ILE A 65 13.31 -13.74 -2.76
N ALA A 66 12.93 -14.84 -3.41
CA ALA A 66 12.47 -16.07 -2.73
C ALA A 66 13.58 -16.73 -1.92
N ASP A 67 14.80 -16.88 -2.49
CA ASP A 67 15.97 -17.51 -1.86
C ASP A 67 16.46 -16.71 -0.64
N TRP A 68 16.26 -15.38 -0.64
CA TRP A 68 16.54 -14.53 0.52
C TRP A 68 15.47 -14.63 1.62
N GLY A 69 14.40 -15.42 1.39
CA GLY A 69 13.32 -15.66 2.37
C GLY A 69 12.18 -14.66 2.32
N PHE A 70 12.07 -13.88 1.25
CA PHE A 70 10.95 -12.97 1.05
C PHE A 70 9.83 -13.63 0.23
N ASN A 71 8.58 -13.26 0.53
CA ASN A 71 7.40 -13.93 -0.01
C ASN A 71 6.36 -12.97 -0.60
N PHE A 72 6.76 -11.70 -0.82
CA PHE A 72 5.85 -10.66 -1.22
C PHE A 72 6.51 -9.67 -2.20
N VAL A 73 5.75 -9.24 -3.19
CA VAL A 73 6.07 -8.05 -3.98
C VAL A 73 4.82 -7.19 -4.16
N ARG A 74 4.99 -5.88 -4.00
CA ARG A 74 4.00 -4.90 -4.44
C ARG A 74 4.37 -4.43 -5.83
N LEU A 75 3.39 -4.33 -6.71
CA LEU A 75 3.57 -3.97 -8.10
C LEU A 75 2.85 -2.65 -8.39
N PRO A 76 3.50 -1.50 -8.18
CA PRO A 76 2.93 -0.20 -8.47
C PRO A 76 2.83 0.01 -9.99
N ILE A 77 1.62 0.33 -10.45
CA ILE A 77 1.28 0.48 -11.85
C ILE A 77 0.70 1.86 -12.11
N ALA A 78 1.25 2.59 -13.07
CA ALA A 78 0.59 3.75 -13.63
C ALA A 78 -0.41 3.29 -14.70
N TYR A 79 -1.71 3.59 -14.53
CA TYR A 79 -2.72 3.13 -15.50
C TYR A 79 -2.44 3.56 -16.94
N PRO A 80 -1.83 4.72 -17.24
CA PRO A 80 -1.49 5.07 -18.61
C PRO A 80 -0.46 4.13 -19.26
N TYR A 81 0.31 3.39 -18.47
CA TYR A 81 1.28 2.41 -19.00
C TYR A 81 0.61 1.41 -19.94
N TYR A 82 -0.58 0.95 -19.60
CA TYR A 82 -1.32 -0.06 -20.36
C TYR A 82 -2.50 0.52 -21.16
N LEU A 83 -2.47 1.82 -21.52
CA LEU A 83 -3.42 2.40 -22.45
C LEU A 83 -2.86 2.42 -23.89
N ASP A 84 -3.76 2.30 -24.86
CA ASP A 84 -3.49 2.50 -26.29
C ASP A 84 -3.83 3.93 -26.68
N ILE A 85 -2.92 4.85 -26.39
CA ILE A 85 -3.12 6.31 -26.52
C ILE A 85 -1.92 6.99 -27.19
N ASP A 86 -2.16 8.15 -27.78
CA ASP A 86 -1.12 9.07 -28.21
C ASP A 86 -0.53 9.80 -26.98
N ARG A 87 0.69 9.42 -26.60
CA ARG A 87 1.35 9.92 -25.40
C ARG A 87 1.89 11.36 -25.52
N ASN A 88 1.77 11.97 -26.71
CA ASN A 88 2.08 13.38 -26.92
C ASN A 88 0.87 14.30 -26.64
N LYS A 89 -0.29 13.73 -26.36
CA LYS A 89 -1.53 14.44 -26.06
C LYS A 89 -1.95 14.21 -24.63
N ASN A 90 -2.79 15.12 -24.13
CA ASN A 90 -3.45 14.93 -22.84
C ASN A 90 -4.43 13.74 -22.93
N ILE A 91 -4.51 12.97 -21.86
CA ILE A 91 -5.46 11.86 -21.74
C ILE A 91 -6.87 12.44 -21.67
N THR A 92 -7.77 11.98 -22.55
CA THR A 92 -9.19 12.35 -22.52
C THR A 92 -10.02 11.37 -21.69
N PRO A 93 -11.27 11.72 -21.31
CA PRO A 93 -12.17 10.79 -20.62
C PRO A 93 -12.44 9.48 -21.39
N GLU A 94 -12.38 9.51 -22.72
CA GLU A 94 -12.58 8.35 -23.60
C GLU A 94 -11.29 7.49 -23.69
N ASP A 95 -10.13 8.11 -23.58
CA ASP A 95 -8.84 7.44 -23.68
C ASP A 95 -8.61 6.46 -22.54
N VAL A 96 -9.16 6.72 -21.36
CA VAL A 96 -8.96 5.88 -20.18
C VAL A 96 -9.51 4.45 -20.33
N TYR A 97 -10.40 4.23 -21.30
CA TYR A 97 -10.98 2.91 -21.61
C TYR A 97 -10.26 2.17 -22.73
N LYS A 98 -9.28 2.78 -23.40
CA LYS A 98 -8.51 2.18 -24.51
C LYS A 98 -7.38 1.32 -23.98
N ILE A 99 -7.67 0.06 -23.70
CA ILE A 99 -6.73 -0.87 -23.10
C ILE A 99 -5.80 -1.49 -24.16
N ASN A 100 -4.49 -1.37 -23.96
CA ASN A 100 -3.46 -2.08 -24.69
C ASN A 100 -3.26 -3.47 -24.08
N ASN A 101 -3.84 -4.49 -24.70
CA ASN A 101 -3.79 -5.85 -24.18
C ASN A 101 -2.35 -6.41 -24.09
N ALA A 102 -1.48 -6.08 -25.02
CA ALA A 102 -0.08 -6.54 -24.98
C ALA A 102 0.68 -5.96 -23.77
N ALA A 103 0.38 -4.71 -23.37
CA ALA A 103 0.94 -4.12 -22.16
C ALA A 103 0.36 -4.77 -20.88
N VAL A 104 -0.93 -5.08 -20.88
CA VAL A 104 -1.59 -5.79 -19.77
C VAL A 104 -1.01 -7.19 -19.60
N GLU A 105 -0.79 -7.94 -20.70
CA GLU A 105 -0.19 -9.29 -20.67
C GLU A 105 1.21 -9.30 -20.05
N LYS A 106 2.01 -8.25 -20.22
CA LYS A 106 3.31 -8.13 -19.54
C LYS A 106 3.16 -8.09 -18.02
N ILE A 107 2.15 -7.37 -17.54
CA ILE A 107 1.83 -7.29 -16.10
C ILE A 107 1.35 -8.65 -15.58
N GLU A 108 0.43 -9.31 -16.32
CA GLU A 108 -0.06 -10.65 -15.99
C GLU A 108 1.08 -11.67 -15.91
N ASN A 109 1.99 -11.63 -16.89
CA ASN A 109 3.15 -12.53 -16.94
C ASN A 109 4.05 -12.37 -15.72
N LEU A 110 4.32 -11.12 -15.27
CA LEU A 110 5.12 -10.89 -14.07
C LEU A 110 4.41 -11.41 -12.80
N VAL A 111 3.09 -11.23 -12.70
CA VAL A 111 2.29 -11.79 -11.60
C VAL A 111 2.40 -13.32 -11.56
N HIS A 112 2.22 -13.98 -12.71
CA HIS A 112 2.32 -15.44 -12.79
C HIS A 112 3.72 -15.95 -12.51
N LEU A 113 4.74 -15.22 -12.96
CA LEU A 113 6.13 -15.55 -12.74
C LEU A 113 6.49 -15.45 -11.24
N ALA A 114 6.08 -14.38 -10.55
CA ALA A 114 6.25 -14.25 -9.10
C ALA A 114 5.52 -15.39 -8.35
N ASN A 115 4.29 -15.72 -8.75
CA ASN A 115 3.52 -16.81 -8.13
C ASN A 115 4.16 -18.20 -8.34
N LYS A 116 4.94 -18.41 -9.40
CA LYS A 116 5.70 -19.64 -9.64
C LYS A 116 6.78 -19.85 -8.56
N HIS A 117 7.32 -18.76 -8.03
CA HIS A 117 8.31 -18.76 -6.94
C HIS A 117 7.68 -18.60 -5.55
N ASN A 118 6.36 -18.83 -5.40
CA ASN A 118 5.60 -18.68 -4.15
C ASN A 118 5.62 -17.26 -3.57
N ILE A 119 5.85 -16.26 -4.40
CA ILE A 119 5.79 -14.84 -4.03
C ILE A 119 4.36 -14.36 -4.24
N HIS A 120 3.74 -13.81 -3.18
CA HIS A 120 2.47 -13.11 -3.28
C HIS A 120 2.66 -11.77 -3.97
N VAL A 121 1.74 -11.42 -4.87
CA VAL A 121 1.76 -10.11 -5.54
C VAL A 121 0.62 -9.23 -5.02
N SER A 122 0.92 -7.99 -4.69
CA SER A 122 -0.08 -6.95 -4.47
C SER A 122 -0.06 -5.98 -5.65
N LEU A 123 -1.07 -6.06 -6.51
CA LEU A 123 -1.19 -5.17 -7.67
C LEU A 123 -1.78 -3.84 -7.21
N ASN A 124 -1.07 -2.74 -7.45
CA ASN A 124 -1.44 -1.41 -6.99
C ASN A 124 -1.64 -0.45 -8.18
N LEU A 125 -2.72 0.33 -8.16
CA LEU A 125 -2.82 1.50 -9.03
C LEU A 125 -2.08 2.68 -8.39
N HIS A 126 -0.80 2.82 -8.71
CA HIS A 126 0.04 3.90 -8.22
C HIS A 126 -0.39 5.24 -8.79
N ARG A 127 -0.87 5.21 -10.02
CA ARG A 127 -1.58 6.28 -10.69
C ARG A 127 -2.90 5.73 -11.22
N ALA A 128 -3.99 6.37 -10.87
CA ALA A 128 -5.34 6.03 -11.29
C ALA A 128 -5.96 7.16 -12.13
N PRO A 129 -7.03 6.92 -12.90
CA PRO A 129 -7.74 7.98 -13.58
C PRO A 129 -8.12 9.12 -12.62
N GLY A 130 -7.68 10.33 -12.93
CA GLY A 130 -7.95 11.53 -12.13
C GLY A 130 -7.19 11.64 -10.81
N TYR A 131 -6.20 10.77 -10.55
CA TYR A 131 -5.38 10.89 -9.34
C TYR A 131 -3.96 10.34 -9.50
N CYS A 132 -3.01 11.13 -9.04
CA CYS A 132 -1.65 10.71 -8.70
C CYS A 132 -1.11 11.60 -7.57
N ILE A 133 -0.35 11.00 -6.65
CA ILE A 133 0.32 11.77 -5.59
C ILE A 133 1.42 12.68 -6.17
N ASN A 134 2.07 12.26 -7.23
CA ASN A 134 3.11 13.03 -7.89
C ASN A 134 2.51 14.15 -8.74
N ALA A 135 3.12 15.34 -8.76
CA ALA A 135 2.70 16.46 -9.61
C ALA A 135 2.92 16.17 -11.10
N GLY A 136 2.33 17.00 -11.97
CA GLY A 136 2.55 16.96 -13.42
C GLY A 136 1.63 16.00 -14.17
N PHE A 137 0.50 15.60 -13.59
CA PHE A 137 -0.51 14.79 -14.23
C PHE A 137 -1.75 15.60 -14.57
N ASN A 138 -1.73 16.22 -15.76
CA ASN A 138 -2.88 16.97 -16.24
C ASN A 138 -3.90 16.01 -16.85
N GLU A 139 -4.90 15.66 -16.08
CA GLU A 139 -6.09 14.96 -16.53
C GLU A 139 -7.31 15.86 -16.39
N PRO A 140 -8.29 15.78 -17.33
CA PRO A 140 -9.43 16.69 -17.34
C PRO A 140 -10.46 16.40 -16.26
N PHE A 141 -10.19 15.49 -15.33
CA PHE A 141 -11.08 15.05 -14.27
C PHE A 141 -10.30 14.74 -12.99
N ASN A 142 -11.00 14.69 -11.86
CA ASN A 142 -10.44 14.44 -10.52
C ASN A 142 -11.17 13.30 -9.83
N LEU A 143 -10.47 12.30 -9.39
CA LEU A 143 -11.03 11.08 -8.76
C LEU A 143 -11.94 11.38 -7.56
N TRP A 144 -11.61 12.41 -6.79
CA TRP A 144 -12.36 12.76 -5.59
C TRP A 144 -13.64 13.55 -5.85
N LYS A 145 -13.75 14.20 -7.03
CA LYS A 145 -14.83 15.14 -7.38
C LYS A 145 -15.71 14.64 -8.52
N ASP A 146 -15.14 13.98 -9.52
CA ASP A 146 -15.80 13.75 -10.78
C ASP A 146 -16.23 12.28 -10.94
N GLN A 147 -17.53 12.08 -11.23
CA GLN A 147 -18.09 10.75 -11.44
C GLN A 147 -17.40 10.01 -12.60
N GLN A 148 -17.02 10.72 -13.67
CA GLN A 148 -16.28 10.14 -14.79
C GLN A 148 -14.96 9.48 -14.37
N ALA A 149 -14.19 10.13 -13.47
CA ALA A 149 -12.95 9.57 -12.95
C ALA A 149 -13.21 8.34 -12.08
N GLN A 150 -14.27 8.39 -11.25
CA GLN A 150 -14.69 7.26 -10.42
C GLN A 150 -15.12 6.06 -11.28
N ASP A 151 -15.92 6.28 -12.32
CA ASP A 151 -16.36 5.24 -13.24
C ASP A 151 -15.19 4.60 -13.99
N ALA A 152 -14.22 5.41 -14.44
CA ALA A 152 -12.99 4.93 -15.03
C ALA A 152 -12.16 4.10 -14.02
N PHE A 153 -12.03 4.54 -12.79
CA PHE A 153 -11.34 3.81 -11.72
C PHE A 153 -11.99 2.44 -11.45
N TYR A 154 -13.31 2.38 -11.39
CA TYR A 154 -14.07 1.13 -11.23
C TYR A 154 -13.93 0.21 -12.44
N PHE A 155 -13.90 0.77 -13.66
CA PHE A 155 -13.65 0.02 -14.87
C PHE A 155 -12.28 -0.68 -14.84
N HIS A 156 -11.21 0.01 -14.46
CA HIS A 156 -9.88 -0.57 -14.37
C HIS A 156 -9.82 -1.69 -13.34
N TRP A 157 -10.42 -1.50 -12.16
CA TRP A 157 -10.48 -2.57 -11.15
C TRP A 157 -11.33 -3.76 -11.59
N ASN A 158 -12.45 -3.54 -12.27
CA ASN A 158 -13.23 -4.63 -12.85
C ASN A 158 -12.46 -5.38 -13.93
N MET A 159 -11.73 -4.68 -14.80
CA MET A 159 -10.85 -5.27 -15.82
C MET A 159 -9.80 -6.18 -15.18
N TRP A 160 -9.07 -5.71 -14.18
CA TRP A 160 -8.09 -6.51 -13.44
C TRP A 160 -8.73 -7.69 -12.72
N ALA A 161 -9.89 -7.48 -12.10
CA ALA A 161 -10.62 -8.54 -11.40
C ALA A 161 -11.07 -9.66 -12.34
N LYS A 162 -11.53 -9.33 -13.56
CA LYS A 162 -11.88 -10.30 -14.60
C LYS A 162 -10.66 -11.12 -15.05
N ARG A 163 -9.54 -10.45 -15.34
CA ARG A 163 -8.32 -11.09 -15.81
C ARG A 163 -7.77 -12.08 -14.79
N PHE A 164 -7.81 -11.73 -13.54
CA PHE A 164 -7.30 -12.56 -12.44
C PHE A 164 -8.37 -13.33 -11.67
N LYS A 165 -9.59 -13.46 -12.19
CA LYS A 165 -10.71 -14.11 -11.46
C LYS A 165 -10.38 -15.50 -10.91
N ASN A 166 -9.55 -16.26 -11.62
CA ASN A 166 -9.16 -17.62 -11.26
C ASN A 166 -7.87 -17.68 -10.41
N VAL A 167 -7.21 -16.56 -10.15
CA VAL A 167 -6.02 -16.51 -9.30
C VAL A 167 -6.46 -16.38 -7.84
N SER A 168 -6.00 -17.27 -7.00
CA SER A 168 -6.34 -17.30 -5.57
C SER A 168 -5.93 -16.01 -4.85
N GLY A 169 -6.74 -15.56 -3.87
CA GLY A 169 -6.37 -14.49 -2.95
C GLY A 169 -5.12 -14.77 -2.11
N LYS A 170 -4.67 -16.02 -2.02
CA LYS A 170 -3.37 -16.37 -1.41
C LYS A 170 -2.17 -15.98 -2.29
N LYS A 171 -2.38 -15.75 -3.57
CA LYS A 171 -1.33 -15.44 -4.57
C LYS A 171 -1.37 -14.01 -5.05
N LEU A 172 -2.53 -13.34 -4.98
CA LEU A 172 -2.72 -12.00 -5.50
C LEU A 172 -3.71 -11.21 -4.64
N SER A 173 -3.34 -10.00 -4.26
CA SER A 173 -4.21 -8.98 -3.68
C SER A 173 -4.25 -7.74 -4.58
N PHE A 174 -5.27 -6.90 -4.37
CA PHE A 174 -5.40 -5.60 -5.04
C PHE A 174 -5.28 -4.49 -4.02
N ASP A 175 -4.36 -3.57 -4.27
CA ASP A 175 -4.10 -2.37 -3.50
C ASP A 175 -4.65 -1.18 -4.29
N LEU A 176 -5.78 -0.63 -3.84
CA LEU A 176 -6.68 0.17 -4.66
C LEU A 176 -6.03 1.41 -5.25
N LEU A 177 -5.33 2.19 -4.44
CA LEU A 177 -4.81 3.49 -4.85
C LEU A 177 -3.62 3.87 -3.98
N ASN A 178 -2.54 4.32 -4.61
CA ASN A 178 -1.37 4.80 -3.89
C ASN A 178 -1.64 6.14 -3.20
N GLU A 179 -1.36 6.19 -1.90
CA GLU A 179 -1.19 7.41 -1.10
C GLU A 179 -2.30 8.47 -1.26
N PRO A 180 -3.57 8.14 -0.94
CA PRO A 180 -4.69 9.06 -1.06
C PRO A 180 -4.46 10.38 -0.32
N SER A 181 -4.64 11.49 -1.02
CA SER A 181 -4.47 12.84 -0.50
C SER A 181 -5.24 13.84 -1.36
N MET A 182 -5.58 14.98 -0.80
CA MET A 182 -6.04 16.14 -1.56
C MET A 182 -4.93 17.18 -1.57
N ARG A 183 -4.59 17.68 -2.74
CA ARG A 183 -3.62 18.75 -2.94
C ARG A 183 -4.34 19.99 -3.44
N GLU A 184 -3.93 21.18 -2.98
CA GLU A 184 -4.51 22.45 -3.41
C GLU A 184 -4.25 22.73 -4.89
N ASP A 185 -2.99 22.53 -5.33
CA ASP A 185 -2.58 22.58 -6.74
C ASP A 185 -1.96 21.24 -7.15
N MET A 186 -2.61 20.50 -8.03
CA MET A 186 -2.14 19.19 -8.52
C MET A 186 -0.87 19.30 -9.38
N ASN A 187 -0.52 20.49 -9.86
CA ASN A 187 0.68 20.74 -10.66
C ASN A 187 1.87 21.19 -9.83
N ASP A 188 1.65 21.63 -8.58
CA ASP A 188 2.72 21.99 -7.66
C ASP A 188 2.98 20.85 -6.66
N GLN A 189 4.16 20.19 -6.82
CA GLN A 189 4.60 19.09 -5.94
C GLN A 189 4.64 19.50 -4.47
N HIS A 190 4.87 20.76 -4.19
CA HIS A 190 5.02 21.31 -2.85
C HIS A 190 3.81 22.13 -2.37
N SER A 191 2.71 22.11 -3.12
CA SER A 191 1.47 22.74 -2.65
C SER A 191 0.95 22.02 -1.41
N LYS A 192 0.18 22.74 -0.61
CA LYS A 192 -0.42 22.18 0.59
C LYS A 192 -1.27 20.97 0.24
N SER A 193 -1.06 19.90 0.97
CA SER A 193 -1.84 18.66 0.86
C SER A 193 -2.43 18.27 2.20
N GLY A 194 -3.48 17.45 2.18
CA GLY A 194 -4.14 16.98 3.36
C GLY A 194 -4.98 15.72 3.10
N PRO A 195 -5.66 15.20 4.11
CA PRO A 195 -6.46 13.99 3.95
C PRO A 195 -7.64 14.22 3.00
N VAL A 196 -8.00 13.17 2.28
CA VAL A 196 -9.27 13.10 1.57
C VAL A 196 -10.39 13.04 2.62
N PRO A 197 -11.52 13.76 2.50
CA PRO A 197 -12.67 13.57 3.38
C PRO A 197 -13.08 12.10 3.44
N GLY A 198 -13.31 11.56 4.66
CA GLY A 198 -13.48 10.14 4.88
C GLY A 198 -14.65 9.52 4.13
N ASP A 199 -15.77 10.24 4.01
CA ASP A 199 -16.95 9.86 3.24
C ASP A 199 -16.66 9.77 1.73
N ILE A 200 -15.89 10.70 1.19
CA ILE A 200 -15.45 10.70 -0.21
C ILE A 200 -14.53 9.51 -0.47
N TYR A 201 -13.51 9.32 0.38
CA TYR A 201 -12.61 8.17 0.23
C TYR A 201 -13.37 6.85 0.34
N ARG A 202 -14.30 6.74 1.30
CA ARG A 202 -15.18 5.57 1.43
C ARG A 202 -16.00 5.31 0.19
N LYS A 203 -16.62 6.33 -0.41
CA LYS A 203 -17.39 6.20 -1.66
C LYS A 203 -16.53 5.58 -2.76
N VAL A 204 -15.34 6.14 -2.98
CA VAL A 204 -14.42 5.68 -4.04
C VAL A 204 -13.91 4.28 -3.77
N ALA A 205 -13.45 4.00 -2.55
CA ALA A 205 -12.95 2.68 -2.17
C ALA A 205 -14.03 1.59 -2.24
N LYS A 206 -15.26 1.92 -1.78
CA LYS A 206 -16.39 0.98 -1.85
C LYS A 206 -16.79 0.66 -3.29
N GLY A 207 -16.83 1.65 -4.17
CA GLY A 207 -17.17 1.42 -5.59
C GLY A 207 -16.14 0.51 -6.27
N ALA A 208 -14.85 0.68 -5.99
CA ALA A 208 -13.80 -0.21 -6.47
C ALA A 208 -13.92 -1.63 -5.86
N LEU A 209 -14.18 -1.72 -4.56
CA LEU A 209 -14.44 -3.01 -3.88
C LEU A 209 -15.61 -3.75 -4.54
N ASP A 210 -16.72 -3.08 -4.76
CA ASP A 210 -17.91 -3.67 -5.39
C ASP A 210 -17.61 -4.18 -6.81
N ALA A 211 -16.84 -3.41 -7.60
CA ALA A 211 -16.40 -3.80 -8.94
C ALA A 211 -15.50 -5.05 -8.93
N ILE A 212 -14.60 -5.16 -7.94
CA ILE A 212 -13.70 -6.30 -7.74
C ILE A 212 -14.50 -7.54 -7.28
N LYS A 213 -15.33 -7.38 -6.25
CA LYS A 213 -16.06 -8.50 -5.62
C LYS A 213 -17.13 -9.11 -6.54
N LYS A 214 -17.59 -8.36 -7.53
CA LYS A 214 -18.48 -8.88 -8.58
C LYS A 214 -17.82 -10.02 -9.38
N GLU A 215 -16.52 -9.96 -9.61
CA GLU A 215 -15.76 -10.94 -10.40
C GLU A 215 -15.09 -12.00 -9.51
N ASN A 216 -14.62 -11.63 -8.32
CA ASN A 216 -13.98 -12.54 -7.37
C ASN A 216 -14.27 -12.10 -5.93
N ARG A 217 -15.20 -12.82 -5.26
CA ARG A 217 -15.63 -12.52 -3.88
C ARG A 217 -14.52 -12.70 -2.84
N ASP A 218 -13.52 -13.54 -3.12
CA ASP A 218 -12.45 -13.88 -2.18
C ASP A 218 -11.17 -13.09 -2.41
N ARG A 219 -11.18 -12.13 -3.36
CA ARG A 219 -10.04 -11.25 -3.61
C ARG A 219 -9.72 -10.43 -2.38
N LEU A 220 -8.47 -10.52 -1.88
CA LEU A 220 -7.97 -9.61 -0.88
C LEU A 220 -7.85 -8.20 -1.47
N VAL A 221 -8.43 -7.23 -0.79
CA VAL A 221 -8.40 -5.81 -1.19
C VAL A 221 -7.75 -5.01 -0.07
N ILE A 222 -6.83 -4.14 -0.45
CA ILE A 222 -6.07 -3.25 0.42
C ILE A 222 -6.33 -1.82 -0.04
N ALA A 223 -6.45 -0.90 0.89
CA ALA A 223 -6.48 0.53 0.63
C ALA A 223 -5.35 1.20 1.41
N ASP A 224 -4.60 2.08 0.78
CA ASP A 224 -3.61 2.88 1.50
C ASP A 224 -4.32 3.77 2.54
N GLY A 225 -3.66 4.00 3.65
CA GLY A 225 -4.12 4.96 4.63
C GLY A 225 -4.24 6.37 4.04
N ASN A 226 -5.08 7.19 4.63
CA ASN A 226 -5.31 8.55 4.19
C ASN A 226 -4.07 9.43 4.44
N ASN A 227 -4.08 10.65 3.88
CA ASN A 227 -3.00 11.62 4.04
C ASN A 227 -1.62 11.02 3.69
N VAL A 228 -1.49 10.53 2.46
CA VAL A 228 -0.23 9.93 1.95
C VAL A 228 0.16 8.65 2.72
N GLY A 229 -0.82 7.86 3.15
CA GLY A 229 -0.58 6.64 3.94
C GLY A 229 -0.17 6.87 5.39
N ASN A 230 -0.24 8.13 5.88
CA ASN A 230 0.20 8.46 7.24
C ASN A 230 -0.88 8.25 8.31
N THR A 231 -2.15 8.17 7.93
CA THR A 231 -3.26 8.03 8.87
C THR A 231 -4.17 6.86 8.53
N VAL A 232 -4.66 6.18 9.57
CA VAL A 232 -5.72 5.18 9.42
C VAL A 232 -7.00 5.82 8.87
N THR A 233 -7.82 5.03 8.17
CA THR A 233 -9.10 5.47 7.62
C THR A 233 -10.24 4.71 8.30
N PRO A 234 -10.79 5.25 9.40
CA PRO A 234 -11.84 4.58 10.17
C PRO A 234 -13.08 4.25 9.34
N GLU A 235 -13.39 5.07 8.35
CA GLU A 235 -14.55 4.95 7.45
C GLU A 235 -14.52 3.70 6.57
N LEU A 236 -13.39 3.00 6.50
CA LEU A 236 -13.25 1.76 5.73
C LEU A 236 -13.35 0.48 6.58
N THR A 237 -13.45 0.60 7.90
CA THR A 237 -13.27 -0.53 8.82
C THR A 237 -14.37 -1.58 8.79
N ASP A 238 -15.56 -1.24 8.33
CA ASP A 238 -16.70 -2.15 8.14
C ASP A 238 -16.75 -2.77 6.73
N LEU A 239 -15.88 -2.31 5.82
CA LEU A 239 -15.72 -2.89 4.49
C LEU A 239 -14.75 -4.09 4.52
N ASP A 240 -14.88 -4.99 3.54
CA ASP A 240 -13.91 -6.09 3.33
C ASP A 240 -12.62 -5.56 2.67
N ILE A 241 -11.99 -4.59 3.34
CA ILE A 241 -10.78 -3.89 2.91
C ILE A 241 -9.78 -3.88 4.07
N SER A 242 -8.55 -4.29 3.80
CA SER A 242 -7.40 -4.11 4.68
C SER A 242 -6.77 -2.74 4.43
N GLN A 243 -5.94 -2.25 5.34
CA GLN A 243 -5.29 -0.95 5.15
C GLN A 243 -3.77 -1.06 5.08
N SER A 244 -3.15 -0.13 4.37
CA SER A 244 -1.70 -0.09 4.20
C SER A 244 -1.15 1.21 4.78
N CYS A 245 -0.15 1.09 5.68
CA CYS A 245 0.61 2.22 6.20
C CYS A 245 1.88 2.46 5.39
N ARG A 246 2.61 3.52 5.76
CA ARG A 246 3.93 3.86 5.23
C ARG A 246 5.00 3.77 6.31
N GLY A 247 6.16 3.27 5.92
CA GLY A 247 7.35 3.13 6.77
C GLY A 247 8.37 4.23 6.48
N TYR A 248 7.91 5.50 6.43
CA TYR A 248 8.75 6.66 6.10
C TYR A 248 8.84 7.73 7.22
N TYR A 249 8.10 7.57 8.31
CA TYR A 249 8.15 8.55 9.40
C TYR A 249 9.44 8.42 10.24
N PRO A 250 10.14 9.56 10.50
CA PRO A 250 9.88 10.90 9.98
C PRO A 250 10.51 11.12 8.61
N GLY A 251 9.88 11.95 7.78
CA GLY A 251 10.39 12.31 6.46
C GLY A 251 11.76 12.96 6.49
N ALA A 252 12.13 13.64 7.58
CA ALA A 252 13.47 14.23 7.77
C ALA A 252 14.60 13.19 7.72
N ILE A 253 14.31 11.92 8.07
CA ILE A 253 15.25 10.79 7.95
C ILE A 253 15.06 10.11 6.59
N SER A 254 13.85 9.60 6.32
CA SER A 254 13.59 8.75 5.16
C SER A 254 13.71 9.47 3.81
N HIS A 255 13.48 10.77 3.77
CA HIS A 255 13.51 11.62 2.57
C HIS A 255 14.53 12.76 2.68
N TYR A 256 15.61 12.56 3.43
CA TYR A 256 16.69 13.55 3.52
C TYR A 256 17.23 13.88 2.13
N LYS A 257 17.22 15.18 1.79
CA LYS A 257 17.62 15.70 0.47
C LYS A 257 16.81 15.20 -0.72
N ALA A 258 15.63 14.59 -0.51
CA ALA A 258 14.75 14.21 -1.61
C ALA A 258 14.05 15.45 -2.21
N PRO A 259 14.28 15.79 -3.49
CA PRO A 259 13.81 17.08 -4.05
C PRO A 259 12.28 17.12 -4.24
N TRP A 260 11.62 15.98 -4.37
CA TRP A 260 10.15 15.93 -4.46
C TRP A 260 9.45 16.09 -3.12
N ALA A 261 10.14 15.83 -2.02
CA ALA A 261 9.60 15.90 -0.66
C ALA A 261 9.98 17.20 0.06
N ASN A 262 11.01 17.89 -0.39
CA ASN A 262 11.61 19.03 0.31
C ASN A 262 11.74 20.23 -0.62
N LYS A 263 11.32 21.41 -0.15
CA LYS A 263 11.44 22.67 -0.92
C LYS A 263 12.90 23.15 -1.05
N ASP A 264 13.71 22.87 -0.04
CA ASP A 264 15.13 23.26 0.04
C ASP A 264 15.97 22.04 0.45
N PRO A 265 16.17 21.07 -0.46
CA PRO A 265 16.84 19.82 -0.13
C PRO A 265 18.33 20.01 0.20
N GLU A 266 18.99 21.01 -0.37
CA GLU A 266 20.43 21.21 -0.19
C GLU A 266 20.80 21.74 1.21
N HIS A 267 19.91 22.49 1.85
CA HIS A 267 20.15 23.08 3.17
C HIS A 267 19.54 22.28 4.33
N MET A 268 19.10 21.06 4.07
CA MET A 268 18.61 20.20 5.14
C MET A 268 19.73 19.81 6.12
N PRO A 269 19.50 19.89 7.45
CA PRO A 269 20.44 19.35 8.43
C PRO A 269 20.56 17.86 8.30
N VAL A 270 21.78 17.33 8.49
CA VAL A 270 22.02 15.88 8.47
C VAL A 270 21.20 15.21 9.57
N PRO A 271 20.36 14.21 9.23
CA PRO A 271 19.50 13.55 10.19
C PRO A 271 20.31 12.74 11.22
N LYS A 272 19.71 12.53 12.39
CA LYS A 272 20.28 11.72 13.47
C LYS A 272 19.24 10.72 13.99
N TYR A 273 19.71 9.52 14.38
CA TYR A 273 18.84 8.57 15.03
C TYR A 273 19.60 7.67 16.05
N PRO A 274 19.10 7.56 17.30
CA PRO A 274 18.13 8.48 17.88
C PRO A 274 18.68 9.92 17.96
N GLY A 275 17.81 10.94 17.81
CA GLY A 275 18.31 12.29 17.85
C GLY A 275 17.34 13.38 17.38
N GLN A 276 17.81 14.62 17.48
CA GLN A 276 17.04 15.80 17.08
C GLN A 276 16.99 15.91 15.55
N ASN A 277 15.78 16.04 15.00
CA ASN A 277 15.50 16.27 13.59
C ASN A 277 14.46 17.41 13.47
N GLY A 278 14.87 18.58 13.08
CA GLY A 278 14.04 19.79 13.18
C GLY A 278 13.60 20.03 14.62
N ASP A 279 12.32 20.26 14.82
CA ASP A 279 11.73 20.54 16.16
C ASP A 279 11.42 19.26 16.97
N GLN A 280 11.71 18.07 16.45
CA GLN A 280 11.37 16.81 17.09
C GLN A 280 12.60 15.98 17.43
N TYR A 281 12.60 15.43 18.64
CA TYR A 281 13.53 14.38 19.01
C TYR A 281 12.93 13.03 18.60
N ILE A 282 13.59 12.32 17.69
CA ILE A 282 13.14 11.03 17.17
C ILE A 282 13.87 9.93 17.91
N SER A 283 13.10 9.09 18.58
CA SER A 283 13.54 7.87 19.26
C SER A 283 12.60 6.72 18.89
N ARG A 284 12.88 5.52 19.42
CA ARG A 284 12.02 4.35 19.25
C ARG A 284 10.61 4.60 19.80
N GLU A 285 10.50 5.22 20.98
CA GLU A 285 9.20 5.53 21.59
C GLU A 285 8.37 6.45 20.69
N LYS A 286 9.03 7.40 20.01
CA LYS A 286 8.35 8.29 19.06
C LYS A 286 7.85 7.54 17.81
N LEU A 287 8.56 6.53 17.36
CA LEU A 287 8.11 5.64 16.29
C LEU A 287 6.94 4.76 16.76
N GLU A 288 7.00 4.21 17.96
CA GLU A 288 5.91 3.42 18.57
C GLU A 288 4.63 4.26 18.70
N GLU A 289 4.74 5.51 19.13
CA GLU A 289 3.62 6.47 19.18
C GLU A 289 3.00 6.67 17.77
N TYR A 290 3.84 6.83 16.75
CA TYR A 290 3.39 7.03 15.38
C TYR A 290 2.65 5.80 14.82
N TYR A 291 3.13 4.57 15.08
CA TYR A 291 2.50 3.36 14.58
C TYR A 291 1.35 2.86 15.46
N LYS A 292 1.15 3.41 16.65
CA LYS A 292 0.09 2.98 17.56
C LYS A 292 -1.30 2.92 16.94
N PRO A 293 -1.79 3.91 16.16
CA PRO A 293 -3.12 3.82 15.52
C PRO A 293 -3.25 2.64 14.56
N TRP A 294 -2.19 2.27 13.85
CA TRP A 294 -2.14 1.13 12.94
C TRP A 294 -2.19 -0.21 13.69
N ILE A 295 -1.47 -0.30 14.79
CA ILE A 295 -1.48 -1.46 15.70
C ILE A 295 -2.86 -1.63 16.31
N GLU A 296 -3.48 -0.55 16.77
CA GLU A 296 -4.84 -0.55 17.30
C GLU A 296 -5.88 -0.97 16.25
N LEU A 297 -5.74 -0.50 15.01
CA LEU A 297 -6.60 -0.90 13.90
C LEU A 297 -6.50 -2.41 13.65
N LYS A 298 -5.27 -2.94 13.62
CA LYS A 298 -5.03 -4.38 13.47
C LYS A 298 -5.63 -5.19 14.63
N ASN A 299 -5.49 -4.70 15.85
CA ASN A 299 -6.04 -5.36 17.04
C ASN A 299 -7.58 -5.39 17.04
N LYS A 300 -8.24 -4.47 16.33
CA LYS A 300 -9.68 -4.48 16.04
C LYS A 300 -10.07 -5.48 14.93
N GLY A 301 -9.12 -6.21 14.34
CA GLY A 301 -9.35 -7.25 13.34
C GLY A 301 -9.26 -6.81 11.89
N VAL A 302 -8.90 -5.56 11.60
CA VAL A 302 -8.62 -5.09 10.25
C VAL A 302 -7.19 -5.49 9.86
N GLY A 303 -7.00 -6.07 8.68
CA GLY A 303 -5.67 -6.38 8.18
C GLY A 303 -4.86 -5.09 7.96
N VAL A 304 -3.60 -5.08 8.40
CA VAL A 304 -2.67 -3.97 8.19
C VAL A 304 -1.37 -4.50 7.57
N HIS A 305 -0.86 -3.77 6.58
CA HIS A 305 0.44 -4.03 5.94
C HIS A 305 1.18 -2.71 5.74
N CYS A 306 2.51 -2.72 5.77
CA CYS A 306 3.32 -1.57 5.39
C CYS A 306 3.69 -1.72 3.90
N GLY A 307 2.89 -1.12 3.01
CA GLY A 307 3.04 -1.28 1.56
C GLY A 307 4.28 -0.64 0.98
N GLU A 308 4.81 0.39 1.67
CA GLU A 308 6.08 1.02 1.31
C GLU A 308 6.84 1.44 2.56
N CYS A 309 8.16 1.21 2.55
CA CYS A 309 9.09 1.65 3.59
C CYS A 309 10.49 1.77 3.01
N GLY A 310 11.40 2.42 3.73
CA GLY A 310 12.78 2.56 3.30
C GLY A 310 13.29 3.99 3.43
N CYS A 311 14.39 4.26 2.76
CA CYS A 311 15.09 5.51 2.93
C CYS A 311 15.81 5.93 1.64
N TRP A 312 15.66 7.21 1.27
CA TRP A 312 16.36 7.81 0.14
C TRP A 312 17.88 7.70 0.28
N SER A 313 18.55 7.45 -0.83
CA SER A 313 20.00 7.14 -0.87
C SER A 313 20.92 8.22 -0.32
N LYS A 314 20.45 9.44 -0.09
CA LYS A 314 21.23 10.52 0.48
C LYS A 314 21.25 10.55 2.02
N THR A 315 20.39 9.79 2.67
CA THR A 315 20.46 9.64 4.14
C THR A 315 21.68 8.82 4.52
N PRO A 316 22.48 9.23 5.50
CA PRO A 316 23.63 8.45 5.98
C PRO A 316 23.22 7.02 6.32
N HIS A 317 24.01 6.05 5.85
CA HIS A 317 23.64 4.63 5.90
C HIS A 317 23.51 4.08 7.32
N ASP A 318 24.37 4.51 8.24
CA ASP A 318 24.30 4.15 9.65
C ASP A 318 23.03 4.66 10.35
N VAL A 319 22.65 5.91 10.05
CA VAL A 319 21.39 6.50 10.52
C VAL A 319 20.19 5.73 9.94
N PHE A 320 20.23 5.43 8.65
CA PHE A 320 19.21 4.63 7.99
C PHE A 320 19.03 3.27 8.65
N LEU A 321 20.09 2.50 8.80
CA LEU A 321 20.01 1.15 9.36
C LEU A 321 19.52 1.16 10.82
N ALA A 322 19.99 2.11 11.64
CA ALA A 322 19.58 2.22 13.03
C ALA A 322 18.06 2.55 13.13
N TRP A 323 17.62 3.59 12.44
CA TRP A 323 16.20 3.98 12.40
C TRP A 323 15.31 2.90 11.81
N PHE A 324 15.72 2.31 10.69
CA PHE A 324 14.92 1.34 9.98
C PHE A 324 14.78 0.01 10.73
N SER A 325 15.82 -0.36 11.51
CA SER A 325 15.75 -1.51 12.42
C SER A 325 14.57 -1.36 13.40
N ASP A 326 14.41 -0.19 14.02
CA ASP A 326 13.30 0.03 14.94
C ASP A 326 11.94 0.09 14.22
N VAL A 327 11.86 0.71 13.05
CA VAL A 327 10.63 0.72 12.24
C VAL A 327 10.18 -0.70 11.92
N ILE A 328 11.08 -1.55 11.38
CA ILE A 328 10.73 -2.92 10.99
C ILE A 328 10.45 -3.79 12.22
N ASP A 329 11.17 -3.60 13.31
CA ASP A 329 10.92 -4.30 14.57
C ASP A 329 9.52 -3.99 15.13
N ILE A 330 9.13 -2.71 15.19
CA ILE A 330 7.80 -2.28 15.64
C ILE A 330 6.70 -2.91 14.79
N LEU A 331 6.84 -2.86 13.46
CA LEU A 331 5.86 -3.43 12.55
C LEU A 331 5.74 -4.95 12.70
N THR A 332 6.86 -5.65 12.62
CA THR A 332 6.88 -7.12 12.60
C THR A 332 6.56 -7.76 13.95
N SER A 333 6.94 -7.13 15.06
CA SER A 333 6.53 -7.54 16.41
C SER A 333 5.03 -7.44 16.63
N ASN A 334 4.35 -6.59 15.86
CA ASN A 334 2.89 -6.46 15.85
C ASN A 334 2.25 -7.21 14.67
N GLU A 335 2.95 -8.22 14.09
CA GLU A 335 2.45 -9.04 12.97
C GLU A 335 2.04 -8.19 11.73
N ILE A 336 2.66 -7.06 11.50
CA ILE A 336 2.48 -6.21 10.32
C ILE A 336 3.65 -6.48 9.37
N GLY A 337 3.35 -7.00 8.18
CA GLY A 337 4.35 -7.21 7.14
C GLY A 337 4.76 -5.91 6.45
N PHE A 338 5.80 -5.98 5.62
CA PHE A 338 6.36 -4.78 4.96
C PHE A 338 6.84 -5.06 3.54
N ALA A 339 6.92 -4.01 2.73
CA ALA A 339 7.58 -4.02 1.43
C ALA A 339 8.53 -2.83 1.30
N LEU A 340 9.82 -3.12 1.15
CA LEU A 340 10.82 -2.08 0.90
C LEU A 340 10.52 -1.36 -0.43
N TRP A 341 10.54 -0.07 -0.43
CA TRP A 341 10.58 0.74 -1.63
C TRP A 341 12.03 1.07 -1.93
N GLU A 342 12.67 0.42 -2.88
CA GLU A 342 12.23 -0.56 -3.89
C GLU A 342 13.23 -1.75 -3.96
N PHE A 343 13.04 -2.72 -4.86
CA PHE A 343 14.02 -3.79 -5.02
C PHE A 343 15.32 -3.30 -5.66
N ILE A 344 15.22 -2.56 -6.77
CA ILE A 344 16.37 -1.97 -7.49
C ILE A 344 16.13 -0.48 -7.68
N GLY A 345 16.99 0.36 -7.12
CA GLY A 345 16.94 1.82 -7.27
C GLY A 345 17.28 2.55 -5.99
N ASP A 346 17.03 3.84 -5.96
CA ASP A 346 17.59 4.78 -4.97
C ASP A 346 17.18 4.55 -3.51
N PHE A 347 16.09 3.87 -3.26
CA PHE A 347 15.70 3.36 -1.94
C PHE A 347 16.01 1.87 -1.77
N GLY A 348 16.48 1.24 -2.84
CA GLY A 348 16.53 -0.20 -2.99
C GLY A 348 17.65 -0.88 -2.26
N ILE A 349 17.54 -2.21 -2.26
CA ILE A 349 18.58 -3.11 -1.77
C ILE A 349 19.68 -3.34 -2.81
N LEU A 350 19.33 -3.20 -4.09
CA LEU A 350 20.25 -3.30 -5.23
C LEU A 350 20.40 -1.93 -5.90
N ASN A 351 21.63 -1.58 -6.24
CA ASN A 351 21.99 -0.36 -7.00
C ASN A 351 21.43 0.94 -6.40
N SER A 352 21.40 1.07 -5.07
CA SER A 352 20.83 2.25 -4.40
C SER A 352 21.64 3.54 -4.60
N GLY A 353 22.88 3.44 -5.07
CA GLY A 353 23.71 4.63 -5.34
C GLY A 353 24.18 5.36 -4.10
N ARG A 354 24.12 4.76 -2.90
CA ARG A 354 24.67 5.33 -1.67
C ARG A 354 26.18 5.41 -1.76
N GLU A 355 26.76 6.51 -1.33
CA GLU A 355 28.19 6.76 -1.40
C GLU A 355 28.95 6.17 -0.18
N ASP A 356 28.23 5.89 0.91
CA ASP A 356 28.73 5.41 2.20
C ASP A 356 28.45 3.92 2.44
N VAL A 357 28.16 3.13 1.38
CA VAL A 357 27.95 1.70 1.43
C VAL A 357 29.07 0.94 0.74
N ALA A 358 29.68 -0.01 1.45
CA ALA A 358 30.53 -1.02 0.85
C ALA A 358 29.66 -2.10 0.20
N TYR A 359 29.41 -1.95 -1.08
CA TYR A 359 28.57 -2.89 -1.84
C TYR A 359 29.29 -4.22 -2.09
N GLU A 360 28.52 -5.29 -2.07
CA GLU A 360 28.90 -6.58 -2.60
C GLU A 360 28.50 -6.68 -4.07
N ASP A 361 29.33 -7.27 -4.93
CA ASP A 361 28.90 -7.67 -6.26
C ASP A 361 27.95 -8.86 -6.16
N TRP A 362 26.72 -8.68 -6.65
CA TRP A 362 25.68 -9.70 -6.73
C TRP A 362 25.20 -9.85 -8.16
N HIS A 363 25.82 -10.77 -8.91
CA HIS A 363 25.51 -11.01 -10.32
C HIS A 363 25.53 -9.72 -11.18
N GLY A 364 26.50 -8.84 -10.93
CA GLY A 364 26.66 -7.56 -11.62
C GLY A 364 25.81 -6.41 -11.04
N TYR A 365 25.10 -6.65 -9.94
CA TYR A 365 24.40 -5.62 -9.17
C TYR A 365 25.18 -5.26 -7.90
N LYS A 366 25.06 -3.99 -7.49
CA LYS A 366 25.64 -3.49 -6.23
C LYS A 366 24.66 -3.78 -5.08
N LEU A 367 24.90 -4.86 -4.33
CA LEU A 367 24.06 -5.28 -3.21
C LEU A 367 24.46 -4.59 -1.90
N ASP A 368 23.51 -3.98 -1.21
CA ASP A 368 23.65 -3.57 0.18
C ASP A 368 23.44 -4.77 1.12
N ARG A 369 24.53 -5.46 1.44
CA ARG A 369 24.51 -6.67 2.28
C ARG A 369 24.04 -6.37 3.71
N LYS A 370 24.35 -5.20 4.26
CA LYS A 370 23.92 -4.84 5.62
C LYS A 370 22.41 -4.65 5.68
N LEU A 371 21.84 -3.98 4.68
CA LEU A 371 20.39 -3.82 4.58
C LEU A 371 19.69 -5.18 4.38
N LEU A 372 20.22 -6.05 3.51
CA LEU A 372 19.66 -7.39 3.31
C LEU A 372 19.65 -8.18 4.63
N THR A 373 20.77 -8.18 5.34
CA THR A 373 20.89 -8.89 6.63
C THR A 373 19.91 -8.34 7.67
N LEU A 374 19.72 -7.02 7.71
CA LEU A 374 18.73 -6.39 8.56
C LEU A 374 17.30 -6.89 8.24
N LEU A 375 16.92 -6.88 6.96
CA LEU A 375 15.57 -7.30 6.54
C LEU A 375 15.31 -8.80 6.77
N GLN A 376 16.35 -9.64 6.63
CA GLN A 376 16.26 -11.09 6.85
C GLN A 376 16.07 -11.45 8.33
N LYS A 377 16.48 -10.60 9.26
CA LYS A 377 16.34 -10.80 10.70
C LYS A 377 14.87 -10.91 11.14
N TYR A 378 13.97 -10.27 10.44
CA TYR A 378 12.55 -10.17 10.75
C TYR A 378 11.70 -11.04 9.81
#